data_9f4703d7e8d3358ba2e98be341d732c2
#
_entry.id   9f4703d7e8d3358ba2e98be341d732c2
#
_cell.length_a   1.000
_cell.length_b   1.000
_cell.length_c   1.000
_cell.angle_alpha   90.00
_cell.angle_beta   90.00
_cell.angle_gamma   90.00
#
_symmetry.space_group_name_H-M   'P 1'
#
loop_
_entity.id
_entity.type
_entity.pdbx_description
1 polymer ?
#
loop_
_entity_poly.entity_id
_entity_poly.type
_entity_poly.pdbx_seq_one_letter_code
_entity_poly.pdbx_strand_id
1 'polypeptide(L)'
;SCRTIRGVIDGYIMKFQPYELVLDLSGVEFMDSSGIGLILGRYNLIKLLDAKMTVVNATSNIRRIIELSNIKLECVQYEWKLYKNRIKSKY
;
A
#
# COMPACT_ATOMS: atom_id res chain seq x y z
N SER A 1 12.23 7.01 -8.75
CA SER A 1 11.63 8.10 -7.98
C SER A 1 10.20 7.76 -7.60
N CYS A 2 9.66 8.48 -6.62
CA CYS A 2 8.28 8.28 -6.19
C CYS A 2 7.28 8.52 -7.33
N ARG A 3 7.58 9.44 -8.23
CA ARG A 3 6.72 9.72 -9.38
C ARG A 3 6.60 8.50 -10.29
N THR A 4 7.72 7.83 -10.57
CA THR A 4 7.74 6.64 -11.41
C THR A 4 6.99 5.49 -10.73
N ILE A 5 7.25 5.27 -9.44
CA ILE A 5 6.59 4.22 -8.66
C ILE A 5 5.09 4.46 -8.61
N ARG A 6 4.68 5.71 -8.39
CA ARG A 6 3.27 6.08 -8.37
C ARG A 6 2.57 5.71 -9.68
N GLY A 7 3.21 6.03 -10.80
CA GLY A 7 2.65 5.72 -12.12
C GLY A 7 2.49 4.23 -12.34
N VAL A 8 3.45 3.43 -11.89
CA VAL A 8 3.38 1.97 -11.99
C VAL A 8 2.22 1.42 -11.16
N ILE A 9 2.09 1.89 -9.91
CA ILE A 9 1.03 1.41 -9.03
C ILE A 9 -0.34 1.83 -9.55
N ASP A 10 -0.48 3.10 -9.94
CA ASP A 10 -1.76 3.59 -10.48
C ASP A 10 -2.17 2.85 -11.74
N GLY A 11 -1.20 2.57 -12.63
CA GLY A 11 -1.45 1.79 -13.83
C GLY A 11 -1.96 0.38 -13.49
N TYR A 12 -1.35 -0.25 -12.50
CA TYR A 12 -1.80 -1.57 -12.03
C TYR A 12 -3.25 -1.50 -11.50
N ILE A 13 -3.53 -0.52 -10.64
CA ILE A 13 -4.85 -0.35 -10.04
C ILE A 13 -5.91 -0.16 -11.12
N MET A 14 -5.64 0.71 -12.09
CA MET A 14 -6.60 1.00 -13.16
C MET A 14 -6.82 -0.19 -14.08
N LYS A 15 -5.74 -0.93 -14.37
CA LYS A 15 -5.82 -2.07 -15.30
C LYS A 15 -6.54 -3.26 -14.65
N PHE A 16 -6.19 -3.61 -13.42
CA PHE A 16 -6.66 -4.84 -12.80
C PHE A 16 -7.83 -4.64 -11.83
N GLN A 17 -8.05 -3.44 -11.36
CA GLN A 17 -9.10 -3.09 -10.40
C GLN A 17 -9.19 -4.12 -9.26
N PRO A 18 -8.13 -4.27 -8.46
CA PRO A 18 -8.07 -5.30 -7.44
C PRO A 18 -9.08 -5.05 -6.34
N TYR A 19 -9.52 -6.12 -5.67
CA TYR A 19 -10.32 -5.99 -4.45
C TYR A 19 -9.48 -5.50 -3.29
N GLU A 20 -8.21 -5.83 -3.30
CA GLU A 20 -7.27 -5.42 -2.28
C GLU A 20 -5.92 -5.14 -2.93
N LEU A 21 -5.34 -3.99 -2.58
CA LEU A 21 -3.98 -3.64 -2.95
C LEU A 21 -3.09 -3.90 -1.74
N VAL A 22 -2.08 -4.75 -1.91
CA VAL A 22 -1.11 -5.04 -0.86
C VAL A 22 0.21 -4.39 -1.22
N LEU A 23 0.69 -3.50 -0.35
CA LEU A 23 2.01 -2.89 -0.49
C LEU A 23 2.98 -3.58 0.46
N ASP A 24 4.01 -4.18 -0.09
CA ASP A 24 5.07 -4.81 0.68
C ASP A 24 6.22 -3.83 0.87
N LEU A 25 6.45 -3.44 2.10
CA LEU A 25 7.50 -2.50 2.47
C LEU A 25 8.72 -3.20 3.06
N SER A 26 8.90 -4.49 2.79
CA SER A 26 10.09 -5.22 3.20
C SER A 26 11.34 -4.50 2.69
N GLY A 27 12.32 -4.30 3.56
CA GLY A 27 13.56 -3.63 3.19
C GLY A 27 13.51 -2.11 3.17
N VAL A 28 12.35 -1.52 3.36
CA VAL A 28 12.22 -0.06 3.50
C VAL A 28 12.40 0.29 4.96
N GLU A 29 13.52 0.93 5.29
CA GLU A 29 13.85 1.22 6.69
C GLU A 29 13.21 2.52 7.17
N PHE A 30 13.11 3.52 6.30
CA PHE A 30 12.47 4.78 6.63
C PHE A 30 11.84 5.39 5.38
N MET A 31 10.95 6.35 5.59
CA MET A 31 10.32 7.11 4.52
C MET A 31 10.34 8.59 4.84
N ASP A 32 10.53 9.39 3.80
CA ASP A 32 10.33 10.84 3.90
C ASP A 32 8.86 11.18 3.55
N SER A 33 8.58 12.47 3.51
CA SER A 33 7.22 12.93 3.21
C SER A 33 6.73 12.51 1.82
N SER A 34 7.64 12.36 0.86
CA SER A 34 7.28 11.90 -0.49
C SER A 34 6.78 10.46 -0.46
N GLY A 35 7.47 9.59 0.28
CA GLY A 35 7.06 8.20 0.43
C GLY A 35 5.71 8.07 1.14
N ILE A 36 5.52 8.84 2.20
CA ILE A 36 4.24 8.85 2.91
C ILE A 36 3.13 9.37 1.99
N GLY A 37 3.40 10.43 1.24
CA GLY A 37 2.45 10.96 0.26
C GLY A 37 2.07 9.94 -0.81
N LEU A 38 3.03 9.12 -1.22
CA LEU A 38 2.77 8.03 -2.16
C LEU A 38 1.74 7.06 -1.60
N ILE A 39 1.92 6.64 -0.36
CA ILE A 39 1.00 5.71 0.31
C ILE A 39 -0.38 6.35 0.47
N LEU A 40 -0.44 7.58 0.94
CA LEU A 40 -1.71 8.29 1.16
C LEU A 40 -2.49 8.47 -0.14
N GLY A 41 -1.79 8.82 -1.22
CA GLY A 41 -2.45 8.99 -2.53
C GLY A 41 -3.03 7.68 -3.05
N ARG A 42 -2.29 6.59 -2.88
CA ARG A 42 -2.78 5.26 -3.28
C ARG A 42 -3.95 4.82 -2.42
N TYR A 43 -3.89 5.12 -1.12
CA TYR A 43 -5.01 4.84 -0.23
C TYR A 43 -6.29 5.56 -0.69
N ASN A 44 -6.18 6.83 -1.02
CA ASN A 44 -7.34 7.60 -1.48
C ASN A 44 -7.91 7.04 -2.78
N LEU A 45 -7.06 6.67 -3.72
CA LEU A 45 -7.50 6.07 -4.99
C LEU A 45 -8.21 4.74 -4.74
N ILE A 46 -7.66 3.89 -3.89
CA ILE A 46 -8.23 2.60 -3.56
C ILE A 46 -9.60 2.76 -2.90
N LYS A 47 -9.75 3.76 -2.04
CA LYS A 47 -11.04 4.04 -1.39
C LYS A 47 -12.08 4.49 -2.41
N LEU A 48 -11.69 5.31 -3.38
CA LEU A 48 -12.60 5.74 -4.44
C LEU A 48 -13.10 4.56 -5.27
N LEU A 49 -12.30 3.51 -5.40
CA LEU A 49 -12.66 2.30 -6.14
C LEU A 49 -13.34 1.25 -5.27
N ASP A 50 -13.66 1.60 -4.02
CA ASP A 50 -14.31 0.72 -3.06
C ASP A 50 -13.51 -0.56 -2.83
N ALA A 51 -12.20 -0.43 -2.79
CA ALA A 51 -11.27 -1.52 -2.55
C ALA A 51 -10.58 -1.34 -1.20
N LYS A 52 -9.79 -2.34 -0.82
CA LYS A 52 -9.05 -2.35 0.44
C LYS A 52 -7.56 -2.20 0.15
N MET A 53 -6.86 -1.50 1.02
CA MET A 53 -5.42 -1.39 0.96
C MET A 53 -4.82 -1.94 2.24
N THR A 54 -3.77 -2.75 2.10
CA THR A 54 -3.05 -3.34 3.21
C THR A 54 -1.56 -3.10 3.01
N VAL A 55 -0.87 -2.70 4.06
CA VAL A 55 0.59 -2.58 4.04
C VAL A 55 1.17 -3.74 4.84
N VAL A 56 2.13 -4.45 4.25
CA VAL A 56 2.78 -5.57 4.92
C VAL A 56 4.25 -5.26 5.15
N ASN A 57 4.77 -5.76 6.26
CA ASN A 57 6.18 -5.72 6.61
C ASN A 57 6.76 -4.31 6.76
N ALA A 58 5.94 -3.35 7.17
CA ALA A 58 6.43 -2.02 7.51
C ALA A 58 7.19 -2.07 8.83
N THR A 59 8.26 -1.28 8.93
CA THR A 59 8.96 -1.11 10.21
C THR A 59 8.04 -0.43 11.22
N SER A 60 8.42 -0.50 12.52
CA SER A 60 7.66 0.16 13.58
C SER A 60 7.52 1.66 13.33
N ASN A 61 8.59 2.29 12.83
CA ASN A 61 8.58 3.72 12.56
C ASN A 61 7.61 4.09 11.46
N ILE A 62 7.63 3.35 10.35
CA ILE A 62 6.73 3.61 9.23
C ILE A 62 5.28 3.36 9.65
N ARG A 63 5.04 2.25 10.35
CA ARG A 63 3.71 1.93 10.84
C ARG A 63 3.15 3.03 11.75
N ARG A 64 3.99 3.55 12.65
CA ARG A 64 3.59 4.64 13.52
C ARG A 64 3.23 5.90 12.75
N ILE A 65 4.00 6.24 11.71
CA ILE A 65 3.70 7.40 10.87
C ILE A 65 2.35 7.22 10.17
N ILE A 66 2.08 6.04 9.66
CA ILE A 66 0.80 5.73 9.02
C ILE A 66 -0.34 5.88 10.03
N GLU A 67 -0.17 5.37 11.23
CA GLU A 67 -1.18 5.50 12.29
C GLU A 67 -1.44 6.96 12.65
N LEU A 68 -0.38 7.76 12.74
CA LEU A 68 -0.49 9.18 13.07
C LEU A 68 -1.14 10.00 11.96
N SER A 69 -1.14 9.51 10.73
CA SER A 69 -1.78 10.20 9.62
C SER A 69 -3.31 10.07 9.64
N ASN A 70 -3.84 9.32 10.59
CA ASN A 70 -5.27 9.16 10.83
C ASN A 70 -6.03 8.53 9.65
N ILE A 71 -5.37 7.68 8.89
CA ILE A 71 -6.03 6.85 7.87
C ILE A 71 -6.25 5.46 8.43
N LYS A 72 -7.30 4.81 7.97
CA LYS A 72 -7.65 3.45 8.41
C LYS A 72 -7.02 2.43 7.48
N LEU A 73 -5.71 2.34 7.54
CA LEU A 73 -4.93 1.44 6.73
C LEU A 73 -4.46 0.27 7.59
N GLU A 74 -4.71 -0.93 7.14
CA GLU A 74 -4.27 -2.13 7.85
C GLU A 74 -2.79 -2.37 7.62
N CYS A 75 -2.03 -2.49 8.71
CA CYS A 75 -0.61 -2.81 8.65
C CYS A 75 -0.38 -4.16 9.33
N VAL A 76 0.14 -5.11 8.59
CA VAL A 76 0.33 -6.47 9.09
C VAL A 76 1.72 -6.99 8.74
N GLN A 77 2.13 -8.05 9.42
CA GLN A 77 3.38 -8.74 9.14
C GLN A 77 3.03 -10.10 8.54
N TYR A 78 3.42 -10.31 7.29
CA TYR A 78 3.17 -11.57 6.59
C TYR A 78 4.45 -12.13 6.01
N GLU A 79 4.56 -13.44 6.02
CA GLU A 79 5.50 -14.13 5.17
C GLU A 79 5.00 -14.03 3.72
N TRP A 80 5.93 -14.00 2.78
CA TRP A 80 5.62 -13.85 1.36
C TRP A 80 4.52 -14.80 0.88
N LYS A 81 4.64 -16.08 1.24
CA LYS A 81 3.69 -17.09 0.78
C LYS A 81 2.27 -16.89 1.31
N LEU A 82 2.13 -16.20 2.46
CA LEU A 82 0.82 -15.96 3.07
C LEU A 82 0.10 -14.80 2.40
N TYR A 83 0.76 -13.67 2.25
CA TYR A 83 0.08 -12.53 1.64
C TYR A 83 -0.12 -12.71 0.14
N LYS A 84 0.73 -13.49 -0.51
CA LYS A 84 0.59 -13.81 -1.92
C LYS A 84 -0.77 -14.44 -2.22
N ASN A 85 -1.32 -15.20 -1.29
CA ASN A 85 -2.64 -15.81 -1.45
C ASN A 85 -3.78 -14.83 -1.18
N ARG A 86 -3.47 -13.64 -0.65
CA ARG A 86 -4.46 -12.62 -0.36
C ARG A 86 -4.64 -11.63 -1.49
N ILE A 87 -3.74 -11.61 -2.45
CA ILE A 87 -3.83 -10.69 -3.58
C ILE A 87 -4.95 -11.19 -4.49
N LYS A 88 -6.01 -10.40 -4.57
CA LYS A 88 -7.19 -10.73 -5.36
C LYS A 88 -7.44 -9.61 -6.36
N SER A 89 -7.89 -10.00 -7.53
CA SER A 89 -8.27 -9.05 -8.58
C SER A 89 -9.67 -9.40 -9.08
N LYS A 90 -10.36 -8.38 -9.56
CA LYS A 90 -11.67 -8.57 -10.19
C LYS A 90 -11.56 -9.27 -11.54
N TYR A 91 -10.37 -9.31 -12.08
CA TYR A 91 -10.10 -9.89 -13.41
C TYR A 91 -9.01 -10.95 -13.37
#